data_203e91b9c014862db738153f27abf6cc
#
_entry.id   203e91b9c014862db738153f27abf6cc
#
_cell.length_a   1.000
_cell.length_b   1.000
_cell.length_c   1.000
_cell.angle_alpha   90.00
_cell.angle_beta   90.00
_cell.angle_gamma   90.00
#
_symmetry.space_group_name_H-M   'P 1'
#
loop_
_entity.id
_entity.type
_entity.pdbx_description
1 polymer ?
#
loop_
_entity_poly.entity_id
_entity_poly.type
_entity_poly.pdbx_seq_one_letter_code
_entity_poly.pdbx_strand_id
1 'polypeptide(L)'
;MLTAFTLSNFKSYQKARLPLGPLTVLIGANASGKSNAIEGLRLLSWLAQGQKLSAIQYAVQNSDRVVRGRINDLGYVGSVGFGIGSETSLTDWDRLDLEISLRDDGLHISSETITSPHTAVPLYVLDQPSEGRSSDAGVAYNNFARGGKKPHITCSDQGAIFTQLDSPATFSAEHRDARRIIPKTVRQYQDWLSNILFLDPVPAKMRDYSFPSDLRLMGDGTNLSSVLYALWGTDAAATDSPVKVQREAILQFIQSLPEQDIGTLGFLNGPRGEVMVELVETFGGEARRYDASLLSDGTLRVLAIAAAMLSATEGSLVVIEEIDNGVHPSRARHLLEQIQAIARRRSLRVLLSTHNPAMLDALPDSAVPDVVFCYRDPGNGSSRLVRLEEVPDYPELIAQGTLGHLMTSGTLERFVKQHPGSKERKKRALAWLEQMRGGGAE
;
A
#
# COMPACT_ATOMS: atom_id res chain seq x y z
N MET A 1 0.72 13.34 -2.01
CA MET A 1 0.56 12.03 -1.32
C MET A 1 -0.55 11.23 -1.99
N LEU A 2 -0.40 9.90 -2.03
CA LEU A 2 -1.46 9.00 -2.47
C LEU A 2 -2.62 9.01 -1.47
N THR A 3 -3.87 9.12 -1.95
CA THR A 3 -5.08 9.13 -1.10
C THR A 3 -5.97 7.91 -1.33
N ALA A 4 -5.89 7.30 -2.50
CA ALA A 4 -6.54 6.03 -2.79
C ALA A 4 -5.85 5.30 -3.94
N PHE A 5 -6.08 4.00 -4.02
CA PHE A 5 -5.73 3.13 -5.12
C PHE A 5 -7.00 2.53 -5.72
N THR A 6 -7.07 2.44 -7.05
CA THR A 6 -8.25 1.93 -7.76
C THR A 6 -7.92 0.71 -8.60
N LEU A 7 -8.88 -0.19 -8.70
CA LEU A 7 -8.80 -1.43 -9.48
C LEU A 7 -10.06 -1.55 -10.34
N SER A 8 -9.89 -1.96 -11.58
CA SER A 8 -10.97 -2.39 -12.46
C SER A 8 -10.59 -3.67 -13.18
N ASN A 9 -11.46 -4.67 -13.15
CA ASN A 9 -11.26 -5.99 -13.76
C ASN A 9 -9.91 -6.64 -13.46
N PHE A 10 -9.38 -6.46 -12.24
CA PHE A 10 -8.11 -7.01 -11.83
C PHE A 10 -8.29 -8.22 -10.90
N LYS A 11 -7.80 -9.39 -11.31
CA LYS A 11 -7.88 -10.67 -10.57
C LYS A 11 -9.29 -10.95 -10.04
N SER A 12 -9.51 -10.82 -8.73
CA SER A 12 -10.80 -11.05 -8.10
C SER A 12 -11.72 -9.81 -8.06
N TYR A 13 -11.24 -8.66 -8.50
CA TYR A 13 -11.98 -7.40 -8.46
C TYR A 13 -12.58 -7.04 -9.82
N GLN A 14 -13.88 -6.73 -9.85
CA GLN A 14 -14.48 -6.05 -10.99
C GLN A 14 -14.26 -4.54 -10.90
N LYS A 15 -14.51 -3.97 -9.72
CA LYS A 15 -14.23 -2.56 -9.43
C LYS A 15 -13.98 -2.42 -7.93
N ALA A 16 -12.90 -1.75 -7.56
CA ALA A 16 -12.60 -1.46 -6.17
C ALA A 16 -11.83 -0.14 -6.03
N ARG A 17 -12.02 0.50 -4.89
CA ARG A 17 -11.27 1.65 -4.44
C ARG A 17 -10.75 1.34 -3.03
N LEU A 18 -9.43 1.36 -2.85
CA LEU A 18 -8.76 1.21 -1.58
C LEU A 18 -8.37 2.60 -1.07
N PRO A 19 -9.09 3.17 -0.12
CA PRO A 19 -8.70 4.44 0.47
C PRO A 19 -7.42 4.26 1.29
N LEU A 20 -6.55 5.27 1.24
CA LEU A 20 -5.27 5.29 1.95
C LEU A 20 -5.26 6.46 2.93
N GLY A 21 -5.57 6.19 4.19
CA GLY A 21 -5.46 7.13 5.31
C GLY A 21 -4.04 7.19 5.88
N PRO A 22 -3.83 7.94 6.97
CA PRO A 22 -2.54 7.92 7.69
C PRO A 22 -2.16 6.52 8.17
N LEU A 23 -3.14 5.74 8.64
CA LEU A 23 -3.01 4.33 9.02
C LEU A 23 -4.27 3.59 8.54
N THR A 24 -4.15 2.87 7.43
CA THR A 24 -5.22 2.02 6.87
C THR A 24 -4.94 0.57 7.22
N VAL A 25 -5.94 -0.13 7.74
CA VAL A 25 -5.84 -1.55 8.05
C VAL A 25 -6.78 -2.35 7.18
N LEU A 26 -6.22 -3.20 6.31
CA LEU A 26 -6.94 -4.07 5.40
C LEU A 26 -7.25 -5.41 6.08
N ILE A 27 -8.51 -5.66 6.36
CA ILE A 27 -8.99 -6.86 7.06
C ILE A 27 -9.93 -7.70 6.19
N GLY A 28 -10.15 -8.94 6.57
CA GLY A 28 -11.07 -9.85 5.90
C GLY A 28 -10.59 -11.28 5.95
N ALA A 29 -11.47 -12.21 5.62
CA ALA A 29 -11.17 -13.64 5.58
C ALA A 29 -10.05 -13.99 4.58
N ASN A 30 -9.44 -15.17 4.74
CA ASN A 30 -8.52 -15.69 3.73
C ASN A 30 -9.27 -15.84 2.39
N ALA A 31 -8.55 -15.61 1.30
CA ALA A 31 -9.09 -15.59 -0.06
C ALA A 31 -10.16 -14.50 -0.35
N SER A 32 -10.38 -13.52 0.54
CA SER A 32 -11.28 -12.38 0.29
C SER A 32 -10.80 -11.46 -0.83
N GLY A 33 -9.48 -11.40 -1.07
CA GLY A 33 -8.86 -10.56 -2.10
C GLY A 33 -7.81 -9.56 -1.59
N LYS A 34 -7.53 -9.50 -0.28
CA LYS A 34 -6.54 -8.56 0.31
C LYS A 34 -5.21 -8.53 -0.46
N SER A 35 -4.59 -9.69 -0.64
CA SER A 35 -3.32 -9.80 -1.37
C SER A 35 -3.46 -9.38 -2.84
N ASN A 36 -4.61 -9.62 -3.49
CA ASN A 36 -4.83 -9.17 -4.86
C ASN A 36 -4.85 -7.63 -4.96
N ALA A 37 -5.41 -6.94 -3.96
CA ALA A 37 -5.37 -5.47 -3.91
C ALA A 37 -3.92 -4.94 -3.74
N ILE A 38 -3.14 -5.57 -2.85
CA ILE A 38 -1.73 -5.22 -2.63
C ILE A 38 -0.90 -5.52 -3.88
N GLU A 39 -1.14 -6.63 -4.57
CA GLU A 39 -0.46 -6.94 -5.82
C GLU A 39 -0.76 -5.94 -6.95
N GLY A 40 -2.00 -5.47 -7.07
CA GLY A 40 -2.33 -4.41 -8.02
C GLY A 40 -1.57 -3.11 -7.73
N LEU A 41 -1.48 -2.74 -6.45
CA LEU A 41 -0.68 -1.58 -6.01
C LEU A 41 0.82 -1.79 -6.27
N ARG A 42 1.33 -3.01 -6.06
CA ARG A 42 2.72 -3.38 -6.34
C ARG A 42 3.02 -3.32 -7.84
N LEU A 43 2.07 -3.73 -8.68
CA LEU A 43 2.19 -3.62 -10.14
C LEU A 43 2.29 -2.16 -10.58
N LEU A 44 1.44 -1.27 -10.03
CA LEU A 44 1.50 0.15 -10.35
C LEU A 44 2.83 0.79 -9.90
N SER A 45 3.31 0.42 -8.71
CA SER A 45 4.61 0.86 -8.21
C SER A 45 5.77 0.38 -9.10
N TRP A 46 5.71 -0.86 -9.55
CA TRP A 46 6.71 -1.45 -10.45
C TRP A 46 6.74 -0.75 -11.82
N LEU A 47 5.59 -0.42 -12.39
CA LEU A 47 5.50 0.37 -13.62
C LEU A 47 6.04 1.80 -13.41
N ALA A 48 5.80 2.41 -12.25
CA ALA A 48 6.32 3.73 -11.92
C ALA A 48 7.85 3.78 -11.81
N GLN A 49 8.49 2.64 -11.58
CA GLN A 49 9.96 2.49 -11.63
C GLN A 49 10.52 2.44 -13.07
N GLY A 50 9.67 2.64 -14.09
CA GLY A 50 10.06 2.60 -15.50
C GLY A 50 10.20 1.20 -16.08
N GLN A 51 9.65 0.19 -15.39
CA GLN A 51 9.72 -1.19 -15.86
C GLN A 51 8.75 -1.44 -17.02
N LYS A 52 9.14 -2.33 -17.93
CA LYS A 52 8.34 -2.65 -19.13
C LYS A 52 7.41 -3.83 -18.86
N LEU A 53 6.18 -3.78 -19.40
CA LEU A 53 5.21 -4.87 -19.31
C LEU A 53 5.75 -6.21 -19.82
N SER A 54 6.60 -6.18 -20.87
CA SER A 54 7.27 -7.38 -21.38
C SER A 54 8.19 -8.06 -20.35
N ALA A 55 8.69 -7.32 -19.36
CA ALA A 55 9.53 -7.88 -18.30
C ALA A 55 8.73 -8.56 -17.16
N ILE A 56 7.41 -8.40 -17.12
CA ILE A 56 6.56 -8.94 -16.05
C ILE A 56 6.65 -10.48 -15.97
N GLN A 57 6.85 -11.15 -17.11
CA GLN A 57 6.99 -12.61 -17.16
C GLN A 57 8.17 -13.10 -16.32
N TYR A 58 9.28 -12.35 -16.33
CA TYR A 58 10.47 -12.64 -15.55
C TYR A 58 10.30 -12.26 -14.07
N ALA A 59 9.59 -11.17 -13.81
CA ALA A 59 9.27 -10.72 -12.44
C ALA A 59 8.31 -11.68 -11.70
N VAL A 60 7.51 -12.47 -12.42
CA VAL A 60 6.65 -13.53 -11.85
C VAL A 60 7.45 -14.75 -11.39
N GLN A 61 8.63 -15.01 -11.99
CA GLN A 61 9.42 -16.21 -11.73
C GLN A 61 10.45 -16.05 -10.61
N ASN A 62 10.83 -14.81 -10.26
CA ASN A 62 11.86 -14.51 -9.25
C ASN A 62 11.26 -14.32 -7.85
N SER A 63 12.13 -14.35 -6.82
CA SER A 63 11.76 -14.18 -5.40
C SER A 63 11.00 -12.89 -5.08
N ASP A 64 11.22 -11.84 -5.87
CA ASP A 64 10.55 -10.52 -5.73
C ASP A 64 9.33 -10.43 -6.65
N ARG A 65 8.42 -11.34 -6.49
CA ARG A 65 7.20 -11.43 -7.32
C ARG A 65 6.37 -10.16 -7.23
N VAL A 66 6.31 -9.42 -8.33
CA VAL A 66 5.43 -8.25 -8.45
C VAL A 66 3.96 -8.69 -8.38
N VAL A 67 3.62 -9.77 -9.10
CA VAL A 67 2.29 -10.39 -9.12
C VAL A 67 2.41 -11.90 -9.12
N ARG A 68 1.41 -12.60 -8.55
CA ARG A 68 1.31 -14.08 -8.58
C ARG A 68 0.47 -14.54 -9.76
N GLY A 69 0.75 -15.73 -10.27
CA GLY A 69 0.02 -16.37 -11.36
C GLY A 69 0.64 -16.08 -12.72
N ARG A 70 -0.09 -16.36 -13.79
CA ARG A 70 0.31 -16.10 -15.18
C ARG A 70 -0.23 -14.74 -15.61
N ILE A 71 0.28 -14.20 -16.72
CA ILE A 71 -0.21 -12.94 -17.30
C ILE A 71 -1.72 -13.00 -17.57
N ASN A 72 -2.21 -14.12 -18.03
CA ASN A 72 -3.65 -14.34 -18.33
C ASN A 72 -4.52 -14.35 -17.07
N ASP A 73 -3.93 -14.54 -15.89
CA ASP A 73 -4.65 -14.56 -14.61
C ASP A 73 -4.75 -13.17 -13.95
N LEU A 74 -4.21 -12.12 -14.61
CA LEU A 74 -4.23 -10.76 -14.07
C LEU A 74 -5.59 -10.08 -14.29
N GLY A 75 -6.29 -10.39 -15.38
CA GLY A 75 -7.64 -9.92 -15.62
C GLY A 75 -8.69 -10.63 -14.77
N TYR A 76 -9.82 -9.96 -14.49
CA TYR A 76 -10.99 -10.61 -13.93
C TYR A 76 -11.54 -11.63 -14.94
N VAL A 77 -12.14 -12.71 -14.43
CA VAL A 77 -12.66 -13.79 -15.28
C VAL A 77 -13.56 -13.23 -16.39
N GLY A 78 -13.18 -13.51 -17.65
CA GLY A 78 -13.92 -13.05 -18.84
C GLY A 78 -13.56 -11.64 -19.32
N SER A 79 -12.63 -10.93 -18.68
CA SER A 79 -12.15 -9.62 -19.17
C SER A 79 -10.94 -9.78 -20.09
N VAL A 80 -10.86 -8.91 -21.10
CA VAL A 80 -9.74 -8.84 -22.06
C VAL A 80 -8.63 -7.89 -21.58
N GLY A 81 -8.78 -7.33 -20.39
CA GLY A 81 -7.83 -6.38 -19.79
C GLY A 81 -8.27 -5.98 -18.40
N PHE A 82 -7.47 -5.14 -17.78
CA PHE A 82 -7.72 -4.63 -16.43
C PHE A 82 -7.20 -3.20 -16.28
N GLY A 83 -7.71 -2.49 -15.29
CA GLY A 83 -7.26 -1.14 -14.96
C GLY A 83 -6.72 -1.04 -13.54
N ILE A 84 -5.73 -0.19 -13.38
CA ILE A 84 -5.15 0.22 -12.10
C ILE A 84 -5.00 1.73 -12.09
N GLY A 85 -5.17 2.36 -10.94
CA GLY A 85 -5.05 3.80 -10.86
C GLY A 85 -4.79 4.29 -9.45
N SER A 86 -4.56 5.58 -9.31
CA SER A 86 -4.33 6.22 -8.02
C SER A 86 -4.98 7.59 -7.96
N GLU A 87 -5.44 7.93 -6.76
CA GLU A 87 -5.87 9.29 -6.40
C GLU A 87 -4.82 9.90 -5.47
N THR A 88 -4.67 11.21 -5.54
CA THR A 88 -3.66 11.93 -4.77
C THR A 88 -4.27 13.15 -4.07
N SER A 89 -3.49 13.77 -3.18
CA SER A 89 -3.85 15.02 -2.50
C SER A 89 -3.51 16.28 -3.32
N LEU A 90 -3.22 16.16 -4.62
CA LEU A 90 -3.05 17.32 -5.48
C LEU A 90 -4.39 18.05 -5.66
N THR A 91 -4.35 19.35 -5.73
CA THR A 91 -5.54 20.19 -6.01
C THR A 91 -5.96 20.05 -7.47
N ASP A 92 -4.96 19.97 -8.36
CA ASP A 92 -5.13 19.74 -9.78
C ASP A 92 -4.44 18.45 -10.17
N TRP A 93 -4.95 17.77 -11.18
CA TRP A 93 -4.34 16.54 -11.72
C TRP A 93 -4.19 15.43 -10.65
N ASP A 94 -5.27 15.22 -9.89
CA ASP A 94 -5.30 14.39 -8.68
C ASP A 94 -5.52 12.90 -8.95
N ARG A 95 -5.87 12.51 -10.20
CA ARG A 95 -6.22 11.14 -10.53
C ARG A 95 -5.47 10.62 -11.76
N LEU A 96 -4.77 9.50 -11.57
CA LEU A 96 -4.15 8.68 -12.61
C LEU A 96 -5.00 7.42 -12.82
N ASP A 97 -5.44 7.18 -14.04
CA ASP A 97 -6.07 5.92 -14.47
C ASP A 97 -5.25 5.31 -15.61
N LEU A 98 -5.00 4.01 -15.53
CA LEU A 98 -4.22 3.24 -16.47
C LEU A 98 -4.94 1.92 -16.78
N GLU A 99 -5.18 1.63 -18.06
CA GLU A 99 -5.78 0.39 -18.52
C GLU A 99 -4.78 -0.43 -19.33
N ILE A 100 -4.72 -1.72 -19.03
CA ILE A 100 -3.83 -2.69 -19.66
C ILE A 100 -4.70 -3.74 -20.35
N SER A 101 -4.47 -3.94 -21.64
CA SER A 101 -5.10 -4.99 -22.45
C SER A 101 -4.16 -6.17 -22.60
N LEU A 102 -4.73 -7.38 -22.63
CA LEU A 102 -4.03 -8.60 -22.97
C LEU A 102 -4.25 -8.87 -24.47
N ARG A 103 -3.15 -8.92 -25.23
CA ARG A 103 -3.11 -9.27 -26.65
C ARG A 103 -2.37 -10.60 -26.85
N ASP A 104 -2.34 -11.12 -28.07
CA ASP A 104 -1.65 -12.38 -28.39
C ASP A 104 -0.14 -12.31 -28.14
N ASP A 105 0.46 -11.13 -28.24
CA ASP A 105 1.88 -10.86 -28.04
C ASP A 105 2.22 -10.38 -26.62
N GLY A 106 1.23 -10.18 -25.75
CA GLY A 106 1.44 -9.83 -24.35
C GLY A 106 0.55 -8.71 -23.81
N LEU A 107 1.04 -8.05 -22.77
CA LEU A 107 0.34 -6.92 -22.14
C LEU A 107 0.73 -5.60 -22.81
N HIS A 108 -0.25 -4.75 -23.06
CA HIS A 108 -0.11 -3.43 -23.63
C HIS A 108 -0.94 -2.40 -22.86
N ILE A 109 -0.41 -1.20 -22.65
CA ILE A 109 -1.20 -0.09 -22.11
C ILE A 109 -2.14 0.37 -23.21
N SER A 110 -3.44 0.18 -22.99
CA SER A 110 -4.49 0.56 -23.94
C SER A 110 -5.07 1.95 -23.70
N SER A 111 -4.97 2.43 -22.47
CA SER A 111 -5.36 3.80 -22.08
C SER A 111 -4.56 4.24 -20.85
N GLU A 112 -4.15 5.48 -20.83
CA GLU A 112 -3.59 6.12 -19.63
C GLU A 112 -3.91 7.60 -19.66
N THR A 113 -4.33 8.12 -18.51
CA THR A 113 -4.69 9.55 -18.38
C THR A 113 -4.44 10.05 -16.97
N ILE A 114 -4.05 11.34 -16.86
CA ILE A 114 -4.13 12.10 -15.61
C ILE A 114 -5.21 13.15 -15.75
N THR A 115 -6.20 13.11 -14.85
CA THR A 115 -7.35 14.01 -14.84
C THR A 115 -7.36 14.93 -13.63
N SER A 116 -8.19 15.98 -13.70
CA SER A 116 -8.43 16.95 -12.62
C SER A 116 -9.93 17.12 -12.41
N PRO A 117 -10.41 17.30 -11.17
CA PRO A 117 -11.80 17.61 -10.90
C PRO A 117 -12.23 19.00 -11.41
N HIS A 118 -11.27 19.87 -11.71
CA HIS A 118 -11.50 21.28 -12.06
C HIS A 118 -11.51 21.55 -13.57
N THR A 119 -11.13 20.58 -14.41
CA THR A 119 -11.11 20.72 -15.87
C THR A 119 -11.49 19.43 -16.58
N ALA A 120 -12.28 19.56 -17.64
CA ALA A 120 -12.66 18.45 -18.48
C ALA A 120 -11.50 17.97 -19.40
N VAL A 121 -10.47 18.81 -19.61
CA VAL A 121 -9.33 18.45 -20.45
C VAL A 121 -8.28 17.77 -19.58
N PRO A 122 -7.93 16.50 -19.83
CA PRO A 122 -6.89 15.81 -19.05
C PRO A 122 -5.52 16.46 -19.25
N LEU A 123 -4.58 16.18 -18.35
CA LEU A 123 -3.19 16.61 -18.47
C LEU A 123 -2.55 15.99 -19.72
N TYR A 124 -2.81 14.71 -19.91
CA TYR A 124 -2.55 13.95 -21.14
C TYR A 124 -3.51 12.76 -21.20
N VAL A 125 -3.65 12.18 -22.34
CA VAL A 125 -4.41 10.94 -22.57
C VAL A 125 -3.78 10.13 -23.70
N LEU A 126 -3.58 8.84 -23.48
CA LEU A 126 -3.31 7.89 -24.54
C LEU A 126 -4.64 7.63 -25.25
N ASP A 127 -4.85 8.23 -26.42
CA ASP A 127 -6.08 8.17 -27.21
C ASP A 127 -5.90 7.42 -28.56
N GLN A 128 -4.66 7.12 -28.93
CA GLN A 128 -4.31 6.32 -30.10
C GLN A 128 -3.46 5.11 -29.64
N PRO A 129 -4.08 4.03 -29.17
CA PRO A 129 -3.35 2.84 -28.75
C PRO A 129 -2.59 2.22 -29.93
N SER A 130 -1.48 1.55 -29.64
CA SER A 130 -0.69 0.84 -30.64
C SER A 130 -1.52 -0.25 -31.34
N GLU A 131 -1.20 -0.54 -32.59
CA GLU A 131 -1.87 -1.56 -33.39
C GLU A 131 -0.91 -2.69 -33.78
N GLY A 132 -1.46 -3.89 -33.93
CA GLY A 132 -0.70 -5.07 -34.35
C GLY A 132 0.42 -5.38 -33.35
N ARG A 133 1.66 -5.52 -33.85
CA ARG A 133 2.89 -5.79 -33.07
C ARG A 133 3.67 -4.53 -32.75
N SER A 134 3.17 -3.36 -33.10
CA SER A 134 3.79 -2.09 -32.69
C SER A 134 3.60 -1.86 -31.20
N SER A 135 4.55 -1.16 -30.59
CA SER A 135 4.42 -0.61 -29.26
C SER A 135 4.26 0.91 -29.26
N ASP A 136 4.18 1.54 -30.43
CA ASP A 136 4.06 2.99 -30.57
C ASP A 136 2.61 3.41 -30.41
N ALA A 137 2.34 4.22 -29.40
CA ALA A 137 1.02 4.76 -29.08
C ALA A 137 1.05 6.29 -29.17
N GLY A 138 -0.05 6.88 -29.65
CA GLY A 138 -0.23 8.33 -29.70
C GLY A 138 -0.82 8.87 -28.42
N VAL A 139 -0.16 9.87 -27.85
CA VAL A 139 -0.55 10.51 -26.59
C VAL A 139 -0.85 11.98 -26.85
N ALA A 140 -2.12 12.37 -26.69
CA ALA A 140 -2.53 13.76 -26.72
C ALA A 140 -2.17 14.44 -25.38
N TYR A 141 -1.55 15.61 -25.42
CA TYR A 141 -1.23 16.35 -24.21
C TYR A 141 -1.89 17.73 -24.15
N ASN A 142 -2.16 18.20 -22.93
CA ASN A 142 -2.71 19.53 -22.71
C ASN A 142 -1.65 20.60 -22.99
N ASN A 143 -1.85 21.35 -24.05
CA ASN A 143 -1.03 22.51 -24.39
C ASN A 143 -1.50 23.80 -23.70
N PHE A 144 -2.54 23.72 -22.84
CA PHE A 144 -3.18 24.82 -22.10
C PHE A 144 -3.77 25.93 -22.99
N ALA A 145 -3.83 25.71 -24.31
CA ALA A 145 -4.54 26.60 -25.23
C ALA A 145 -6.05 26.36 -25.14
N ARG A 146 -6.82 27.44 -25.32
CA ARG A 146 -8.29 27.37 -25.38
C ARG A 146 -8.71 26.81 -26.75
N GLY A 147 -9.49 25.73 -26.72
CA GLY A 147 -10.02 25.08 -27.91
C GLY A 147 -8.96 24.40 -28.79
N GLY A 148 -9.39 23.94 -29.95
CA GLY A 148 -8.52 23.29 -30.92
C GLY A 148 -8.15 21.82 -30.60
N LYS A 149 -7.56 21.14 -31.59
CA LYS A 149 -7.08 19.77 -31.45
C LYS A 149 -5.82 19.79 -30.58
N LYS A 150 -5.74 18.84 -29.64
CA LYS A 150 -4.56 18.72 -28.78
C LYS A 150 -3.39 18.11 -29.55
N PRO A 151 -2.15 18.59 -29.32
CA PRO A 151 -0.97 18.02 -29.96
C PRO A 151 -0.69 16.62 -29.44
N HIS A 152 -0.11 15.78 -30.30
CA HIS A 152 0.27 14.41 -29.99
C HIS A 152 1.78 14.22 -29.95
N ILE A 153 2.20 13.26 -29.18
CA ILE A 153 3.55 12.70 -29.12
C ILE A 153 3.46 11.19 -29.17
N THR A 154 4.51 10.54 -29.62
CA THR A 154 4.61 9.07 -29.64
C THR A 154 5.28 8.59 -28.36
N CYS A 155 4.66 7.62 -27.68
CA CYS A 155 5.20 6.93 -26.50
C CYS A 155 5.12 5.41 -26.73
N SER A 156 5.89 4.66 -25.94
CA SER A 156 5.78 3.19 -25.95
C SER A 156 4.69 2.74 -24.98
N ASP A 157 3.78 1.88 -25.42
CA ASP A 157 2.74 1.26 -24.61
C ASP A 157 3.25 0.09 -23.73
N GLN A 158 4.55 -0.22 -23.81
CA GLN A 158 5.19 -1.21 -22.95
C GLN A 158 5.61 -0.65 -21.59
N GLY A 159 5.59 0.66 -21.39
CA GLY A 159 5.88 1.32 -20.13
C GLY A 159 4.83 2.37 -19.81
N ALA A 160 4.60 2.64 -18.52
CA ALA A 160 3.66 3.68 -18.10
C ALA A 160 3.98 5.02 -18.79
N ILE A 161 2.98 5.64 -19.37
CA ILE A 161 3.15 6.87 -20.17
C ILE A 161 3.69 8.00 -19.30
N PHE A 162 3.21 8.14 -18.06
CA PHE A 162 3.71 9.20 -17.17
C PHE A 162 5.23 9.11 -16.93
N THR A 163 5.83 7.93 -16.99
CA THR A 163 7.30 7.78 -16.84
C THR A 163 8.08 8.24 -18.08
N GLN A 164 7.39 8.46 -19.21
CA GLN A 164 7.98 8.90 -20.48
C GLN A 164 7.78 10.40 -20.73
N LEU A 165 6.98 11.08 -19.87
CA LEU A 165 6.64 12.51 -20.00
C LEU A 165 7.39 13.41 -19.01
N ASP A 166 8.43 12.91 -18.38
CA ASP A 166 9.18 13.60 -17.32
C ASP A 166 10.14 14.68 -17.83
N SER A 167 10.41 14.73 -19.14
CA SER A 167 11.31 15.69 -19.77
C SER A 167 10.55 16.85 -20.41
N PRO A 168 10.91 18.13 -20.13
CA PRO A 168 10.38 19.26 -20.87
C PRO A 168 10.67 19.23 -22.38
N ALA A 169 11.73 18.52 -22.81
CA ALA A 169 12.11 18.42 -24.21
C ALA A 169 11.13 17.57 -25.06
N THR A 170 10.31 16.74 -24.41
CA THR A 170 9.28 15.94 -25.06
C THR A 170 8.19 16.80 -25.72
N PHE A 171 7.98 18.03 -25.24
CA PHE A 171 6.90 18.92 -25.68
C PHE A 171 7.41 20.04 -26.58
N SER A 172 6.57 20.50 -27.52
CA SER A 172 6.91 21.63 -28.40
C SER A 172 7.38 22.86 -27.60
N ALA A 173 8.40 23.56 -28.13
CA ALA A 173 8.96 24.76 -27.50
C ALA A 173 7.91 25.87 -27.33
N GLU A 174 6.89 25.92 -28.16
CA GLU A 174 5.79 26.87 -28.11
C GLU A 174 4.83 26.63 -26.94
N HIS A 175 4.76 25.40 -26.43
CA HIS A 175 3.85 25.02 -25.36
C HIS A 175 4.50 25.16 -23.97
N ARG A 176 4.82 26.39 -23.57
CA ARG A 176 5.57 26.69 -22.34
C ARG A 176 4.96 26.10 -21.07
N ASP A 177 3.62 26.17 -20.94
CA ASP A 177 2.93 25.62 -19.75
C ASP A 177 2.96 24.10 -19.75
N ALA A 178 2.79 23.43 -20.88
CA ALA A 178 2.93 21.99 -20.98
C ALA A 178 4.33 21.53 -20.55
N ARG A 179 5.38 22.20 -21.03
CA ARG A 179 6.78 21.93 -20.66
C ARG A 179 7.07 22.12 -19.17
N ARG A 180 6.33 22.96 -18.49
CA ARG A 180 6.50 23.26 -17.07
C ARG A 180 5.65 22.34 -16.20
N ILE A 181 4.37 22.17 -16.54
CA ILE A 181 3.37 21.54 -15.65
C ILE A 181 3.43 20.01 -15.80
N ILE A 182 3.44 19.48 -17.04
CA ILE A 182 3.36 18.03 -17.26
C ILE A 182 4.56 17.30 -16.61
N PRO A 183 5.84 17.66 -16.90
CA PRO A 183 6.98 16.99 -16.28
C PRO A 183 6.99 17.08 -14.76
N LYS A 184 6.58 18.22 -14.21
CA LYS A 184 6.49 18.40 -12.76
C LYS A 184 5.47 17.46 -12.14
N THR A 185 4.27 17.37 -12.73
CA THR A 185 3.18 16.53 -12.22
C THR A 185 3.51 15.05 -12.33
N VAL A 186 3.99 14.60 -13.49
CA VAL A 186 4.29 13.17 -13.70
C VAL A 186 5.45 12.71 -12.81
N ARG A 187 6.47 13.54 -12.56
CA ARG A 187 7.53 13.24 -11.58
C ARG A 187 6.98 13.06 -10.17
N GLN A 188 6.01 13.87 -9.75
CA GLN A 188 5.37 13.70 -8.44
C GLN A 188 4.65 12.36 -8.32
N TYR A 189 3.93 11.93 -9.37
CA TYR A 189 3.33 10.60 -9.41
C TYR A 189 4.40 9.51 -9.38
N GLN A 190 5.44 9.66 -10.19
CA GLN A 190 6.55 8.71 -10.23
C GLN A 190 7.22 8.59 -8.86
N ASP A 191 7.53 9.69 -8.21
CA ASP A 191 8.16 9.71 -6.88
C ASP A 191 7.28 9.01 -5.84
N TRP A 192 5.99 9.28 -5.80
CA TRP A 192 5.10 8.65 -4.82
C TRP A 192 4.89 7.16 -5.08
N LEU A 193 4.74 6.76 -6.34
CA LEU A 193 4.45 5.38 -6.70
C LEU A 193 5.71 4.50 -6.69
N SER A 194 6.86 5.00 -7.16
CA SER A 194 8.12 4.22 -7.19
C SER A 194 8.74 4.03 -5.81
N ASN A 195 8.44 4.92 -4.85
CA ASN A 195 8.95 4.87 -3.49
C ASN A 195 8.02 4.14 -2.50
N ILE A 196 6.99 3.45 -2.96
CA ILE A 196 6.20 2.57 -2.09
C ILE A 196 7.11 1.46 -1.57
N LEU A 197 7.14 1.30 -0.25
CA LEU A 197 7.84 0.20 0.40
C LEU A 197 6.86 -0.93 0.72
N PHE A 198 7.06 -2.09 0.12
CA PHE A 198 6.29 -3.29 0.43
C PHE A 198 7.11 -4.19 1.35
N LEU A 199 6.65 -4.39 2.57
CA LEU A 199 7.32 -5.19 3.59
C LEU A 199 6.54 -6.49 3.85
N ASP A 200 7.18 -7.61 3.56
CA ASP A 200 6.77 -8.97 3.95
C ASP A 200 8.01 -9.70 4.50
N PRO A 201 8.34 -9.48 5.79
CA PRO A 201 9.63 -9.88 6.35
C PRO A 201 9.78 -11.40 6.38
N VAL A 202 10.91 -11.90 5.89
CA VAL A 202 11.30 -13.32 5.92
C VAL A 202 12.43 -13.53 6.93
N PRO A 203 12.17 -13.90 8.19
CA PRO A 203 13.17 -13.98 9.25
C PRO A 203 14.40 -14.80 8.89
N ALA A 204 14.24 -15.88 8.14
CA ALA A 204 15.36 -16.71 7.69
C ALA A 204 16.39 -15.94 6.86
N LYS A 205 15.96 -14.92 6.09
CA LYS A 205 16.86 -14.08 5.28
C LYS A 205 17.48 -12.93 6.07
N MET A 206 16.87 -12.55 7.20
CA MET A 206 17.33 -11.43 8.02
C MET A 206 18.45 -11.81 9.01
N ARG A 207 18.77 -13.10 9.10
CA ARG A 207 19.80 -13.63 10.03
C ARG A 207 21.22 -13.53 9.50
N ASP A 208 21.38 -13.12 8.25
CA ASP A 208 22.68 -13.03 7.61
C ASP A 208 23.29 -11.62 7.69
N TYR A 209 24.58 -11.55 7.41
CA TYR A 209 25.29 -10.29 7.21
C TYR A 209 24.76 -9.54 5.98
N SER A 210 24.80 -8.21 6.01
CA SER A 210 24.47 -7.37 4.86
C SER A 210 25.50 -6.24 4.68
N PHE A 211 25.63 -5.70 3.47
CA PHE A 211 26.61 -4.67 3.17
C PHE A 211 26.11 -3.28 3.59
N PRO A 212 26.93 -2.46 4.29
CA PRO A 212 26.53 -1.14 4.77
C PRO A 212 26.07 -0.15 3.69
N SER A 213 26.36 -0.42 2.41
CA SER A 213 25.91 0.38 1.27
C SER A 213 24.42 0.28 0.98
N ASP A 214 23.75 -0.75 1.50
CA ASP A 214 22.33 -1.02 1.23
C ASP A 214 21.45 -0.22 2.20
N LEU A 215 21.15 1.03 1.82
CA LEU A 215 20.42 1.97 2.69
C LEU A 215 18.91 1.86 2.57
N ARG A 216 18.36 1.27 1.49
CA ARG A 216 16.94 1.05 1.28
C ARG A 216 16.57 -0.36 1.70
N LEU A 217 15.60 -0.47 2.62
CA LEU A 217 15.16 -1.78 3.10
C LEU A 217 14.52 -2.59 1.95
N MET A 218 14.99 -3.82 1.77
CA MET A 218 14.38 -4.79 0.86
C MET A 218 13.08 -5.33 1.46
N GLY A 219 12.10 -5.65 0.62
CA GLY A 219 10.77 -6.06 1.07
C GLY A 219 10.75 -7.32 1.95
N ASP A 220 11.70 -8.23 1.76
CA ASP A 220 11.85 -9.45 2.57
C ASP A 220 12.76 -9.26 3.81
N GLY A 221 13.34 -8.07 3.97
CA GLY A 221 14.21 -7.73 5.10
C GLY A 221 15.63 -8.27 4.99
N THR A 222 16.06 -8.84 3.86
CA THR A 222 17.39 -9.45 3.70
C THR A 222 18.53 -8.53 4.13
N ASN A 223 18.42 -7.22 3.91
CA ASN A 223 19.42 -6.21 4.27
C ASN A 223 19.11 -5.45 5.56
N LEU A 224 18.36 -6.07 6.49
CA LEU A 224 17.95 -5.44 7.74
C LEU A 224 19.12 -4.87 8.53
N SER A 225 20.20 -5.64 8.67
CA SER A 225 21.38 -5.25 9.46
C SER A 225 22.04 -3.98 8.91
N SER A 226 22.18 -3.84 7.59
CA SER A 226 22.78 -2.65 6.97
C SER A 226 21.90 -1.41 7.13
N VAL A 227 20.59 -1.55 6.99
CA VAL A 227 19.66 -0.42 7.15
C VAL A 227 19.63 0.04 8.61
N LEU A 228 19.56 -0.89 9.57
CA LEU A 228 19.67 -0.54 10.99
C LEU A 228 21.02 0.10 11.34
N TYR A 229 22.13 -0.38 10.76
CA TYR A 229 23.45 0.21 10.95
C TYR A 229 23.50 1.65 10.47
N ALA A 230 22.94 1.95 9.30
CA ALA A 230 22.87 3.30 8.77
C ALA A 230 21.99 4.22 9.62
N LEU A 231 20.82 3.74 10.07
CA LEU A 231 19.90 4.48 10.95
C LEU A 231 20.49 4.72 12.35
N TRP A 232 21.25 3.75 12.87
CA TRP A 232 21.88 3.84 14.18
C TRP A 232 23.04 4.83 14.21
N GLY A 233 23.75 4.95 13.07
CA GLY A 233 24.93 5.81 12.90
C GLY A 233 26.16 5.31 13.66
N THR A 234 27.32 5.63 13.18
CA THR A 234 28.63 5.19 13.73
C THR A 234 29.14 6.08 14.86
N ASP A 235 28.62 7.31 15.00
CA ASP A 235 29.14 8.28 15.95
C ASP A 235 28.43 8.17 17.31
N ALA A 236 29.10 7.53 18.26
CA ALA A 236 28.58 7.34 19.61
C ALA A 236 28.48 8.66 20.43
N ALA A 237 29.19 9.71 19.99
CA ALA A 237 29.32 10.98 20.70
C ALA A 237 28.30 12.06 20.27
N ALA A 238 27.43 11.78 19.31
CA ALA A 238 26.45 12.75 18.81
C ALA A 238 25.27 12.91 19.82
N THR A 239 25.47 13.76 20.81
CA THR A 239 24.48 13.99 21.89
C THR A 239 23.27 14.81 21.46
N ASP A 240 23.31 15.57 20.36
CA ASP A 240 22.25 16.47 19.89
C ASP A 240 21.90 16.35 18.39
N SER A 241 22.06 15.15 17.80
CA SER A 241 21.91 14.97 16.37
C SER A 241 20.57 14.27 16.02
N PRO A 242 20.10 14.38 14.75
CA PRO A 242 18.97 13.60 14.24
C PRO A 242 19.13 12.08 14.47
N VAL A 243 20.38 11.60 14.57
CA VAL A 243 20.76 10.21 14.87
C VAL A 243 20.26 9.76 16.22
N LYS A 244 20.31 10.63 17.25
CA LYS A 244 19.79 10.31 18.61
C LYS A 244 18.28 10.04 18.55
N VAL A 245 17.54 10.87 17.83
CA VAL A 245 16.08 10.71 17.68
C VAL A 245 15.76 9.40 16.95
N GLN A 246 16.55 9.01 15.96
CA GLN A 246 16.38 7.74 15.27
C GLN A 246 16.69 6.54 16.16
N ARG A 247 17.77 6.59 16.94
CA ARG A 247 18.12 5.55 17.92
C ARG A 247 17.01 5.35 18.95
N GLU A 248 16.51 6.44 19.53
CA GLU A 248 15.41 6.39 20.49
C GLU A 248 14.14 5.79 19.86
N ALA A 249 13.83 6.15 18.61
CA ALA A 249 12.69 5.58 17.90
C ALA A 249 12.86 4.07 17.66
N ILE A 250 14.04 3.60 17.28
CA ILE A 250 14.32 2.17 17.14
C ILE A 250 14.14 1.45 18.47
N LEU A 251 14.71 2.00 19.56
CA LEU A 251 14.57 1.41 20.91
C LEU A 251 13.10 1.34 21.35
N GLN A 252 12.29 2.37 21.07
CA GLN A 252 10.86 2.35 21.36
C GLN A 252 10.11 1.23 20.64
N PHE A 253 10.46 0.92 19.39
CA PHE A 253 9.91 -0.26 18.70
C PHE A 253 10.32 -1.56 19.40
N ILE A 254 11.58 -1.68 19.78
CA ILE A 254 12.11 -2.88 20.41
C ILE A 254 11.49 -3.10 21.80
N GLN A 255 11.21 -2.05 22.54
CA GLN A 255 10.48 -2.12 23.83
C GLN A 255 9.04 -2.69 23.65
N SER A 256 8.53 -2.77 22.44
CA SER A 256 7.29 -3.52 22.15
C SER A 256 7.44 -5.03 22.25
N LEU A 257 8.66 -5.56 22.34
CA LEU A 257 8.92 -6.99 22.49
C LEU A 257 8.64 -7.46 23.91
N PRO A 258 7.98 -8.63 24.10
CA PRO A 258 7.71 -9.16 25.43
C PRO A 258 8.99 -9.70 26.08
N GLU A 259 9.08 -9.55 27.40
CA GLU A 259 10.08 -10.22 28.27
C GLU A 259 11.55 -9.95 27.93
N GLN A 260 11.86 -8.86 27.19
CA GLN A 260 13.21 -8.48 26.82
C GLN A 260 13.55 -7.09 27.41
N ASP A 261 14.64 -7.01 28.17
CA ASP A 261 15.18 -5.73 28.66
C ASP A 261 16.33 -5.30 27.72
N ILE A 262 15.94 -4.80 26.53
CA ILE A 262 16.89 -4.40 25.49
C ILE A 262 17.35 -2.98 25.76
N GLY A 263 18.62 -2.84 26.15
CA GLY A 263 19.24 -1.54 26.42
C GLY A 263 19.75 -0.82 25.18
N THR A 264 20.26 -1.54 24.18
CA THR A 264 20.88 -0.94 22.99
C THR A 264 21.03 -1.95 21.84
N LEU A 265 21.36 -1.41 20.66
CA LEU A 265 21.80 -2.16 19.51
C LEU A 265 23.34 -2.13 19.40
N GLY A 266 23.91 -3.25 18.97
CA GLY A 266 25.30 -3.37 18.54
C GLY A 266 25.38 -3.88 17.11
N PHE A 267 26.59 -3.94 16.58
CA PHE A 267 26.82 -4.46 15.23
C PHE A 267 28.13 -5.25 15.19
N LEU A 268 28.06 -6.47 14.70
CA LEU A 268 29.22 -7.27 14.37
C LEU A 268 29.72 -6.87 12.98
N ASN A 269 31.02 -6.76 12.83
CA ASN A 269 31.65 -6.50 11.54
C ASN A 269 32.23 -7.82 11.00
N GLY A 270 31.81 -8.18 9.81
CA GLY A 270 32.35 -9.33 9.08
C GLY A 270 33.64 -9.02 8.35
N PRO A 271 34.35 -10.05 7.87
CA PRO A 271 35.72 -9.92 7.29
C PRO A 271 35.74 -9.13 5.98
N ARG A 272 34.62 -8.92 5.31
CA ARG A 272 34.52 -8.16 4.06
C ARG A 272 33.91 -6.78 4.25
N GLY A 273 33.72 -6.32 5.49
CA GLY A 273 33.07 -5.06 5.84
C GLY A 273 31.54 -5.13 5.89
N GLU A 274 30.96 -6.32 5.78
CA GLU A 274 29.54 -6.55 6.04
C GLU A 274 29.21 -6.40 7.52
N VAL A 275 27.96 -6.11 7.84
CA VAL A 275 27.48 -5.92 9.21
C VAL A 275 26.33 -6.86 9.55
N MET A 276 26.25 -7.26 10.83
CA MET A 276 25.13 -7.99 11.41
C MET A 276 24.68 -7.29 12.68
N VAL A 277 23.38 -7.03 12.81
CA VAL A 277 22.82 -6.42 14.02
C VAL A 277 22.86 -7.39 15.19
N GLU A 278 23.17 -6.87 16.38
CA GLU A 278 23.04 -7.56 17.66
C GLU A 278 22.19 -6.74 18.63
N LEU A 279 21.42 -7.41 19.48
CA LEU A 279 20.73 -6.83 20.60
C LEU A 279 21.52 -7.02 21.87
N VAL A 280 21.57 -5.98 22.69
CA VAL A 280 22.19 -6.03 24.02
C VAL A 280 21.08 -6.02 25.06
N GLU A 281 20.85 -7.14 25.70
CA GLU A 281 19.87 -7.33 26.78
C GLU A 281 20.56 -7.26 28.13
N THR A 282 19.85 -6.73 29.15
CA THR A 282 20.36 -6.61 30.49
C THR A 282 19.46 -7.42 31.44
N PHE A 283 19.98 -8.53 31.98
CA PHE A 283 19.30 -9.34 32.97
C PHE A 283 20.12 -9.40 34.26
N GLY A 284 19.54 -9.04 35.40
CA GLY A 284 20.19 -9.10 36.69
C GLY A 284 21.47 -8.24 36.81
N GLY A 285 21.60 -7.20 35.97
CA GLY A 285 22.78 -6.34 35.88
C GLY A 285 23.89 -6.82 34.97
N GLU A 286 23.71 -8.00 34.31
CA GLU A 286 24.63 -8.52 33.29
C GLU A 286 24.15 -8.21 31.89
N ALA A 287 25.02 -7.62 31.05
CA ALA A 287 24.74 -7.38 29.64
C ALA A 287 25.06 -8.64 28.83
N ARG A 288 24.08 -9.11 28.04
CA ARG A 288 24.23 -10.23 27.09
C ARG A 288 23.97 -9.75 25.69
N ARG A 289 24.74 -10.26 24.74
CA ARG A 289 24.66 -9.89 23.31
C ARG A 289 24.13 -11.06 22.52
N TYR A 290 23.12 -10.79 21.67
CA TYR A 290 22.52 -11.77 20.77
C TYR A 290 22.51 -11.19 19.36
N ASP A 291 23.26 -11.80 18.47
CA ASP A 291 23.28 -11.40 17.07
C ASP A 291 22.01 -11.88 16.33
N ALA A 292 21.80 -11.36 15.10
CA ALA A 292 20.60 -11.63 14.33
C ALA A 292 20.33 -13.13 14.11
N SER A 293 21.35 -13.99 14.09
CA SER A 293 21.21 -15.43 13.88
C SER A 293 20.48 -16.11 15.05
N LEU A 294 20.56 -15.54 16.25
CA LEU A 294 19.98 -16.05 17.49
C LEU A 294 18.64 -15.41 17.85
N LEU A 295 18.27 -14.31 17.17
CA LEU A 295 17.01 -13.60 17.48
C LEU A 295 15.77 -14.40 17.05
N SER A 296 14.68 -14.23 17.80
CA SER A 296 13.40 -14.81 17.44
C SER A 296 12.82 -14.20 16.16
N ASP A 297 11.97 -14.94 15.47
CA ASP A 297 11.28 -14.45 14.26
C ASP A 297 10.47 -13.17 14.56
N GLY A 298 9.80 -13.12 15.71
CA GLY A 298 9.04 -11.94 16.14
C GLY A 298 9.93 -10.71 16.35
N THR A 299 11.09 -10.89 16.98
CA THR A 299 12.09 -9.82 17.19
C THR A 299 12.56 -9.27 15.85
N LEU A 300 12.97 -10.14 14.91
CA LEU A 300 13.41 -9.74 13.59
C LEU A 300 12.33 -8.99 12.81
N ARG A 301 11.07 -9.44 12.88
CA ARG A 301 9.94 -8.76 12.22
C ARG A 301 9.70 -7.36 12.80
N VAL A 302 9.74 -7.19 14.12
CA VAL A 302 9.60 -5.87 14.75
C VAL A 302 10.75 -4.94 14.35
N LEU A 303 11.99 -5.45 14.30
CA LEU A 303 13.15 -4.69 13.80
C LEU A 303 12.97 -4.28 12.33
N ALA A 304 12.45 -5.18 11.47
CA ALA A 304 12.18 -4.86 10.07
C ALA A 304 11.08 -3.79 9.93
N ILE A 305 10.02 -3.84 10.76
CA ILE A 305 8.99 -2.79 10.79
C ILE A 305 9.59 -1.45 11.21
N ALA A 306 10.42 -1.43 12.26
CA ALA A 306 11.12 -0.22 12.70
C ALA A 306 12.01 0.35 11.58
N ALA A 307 12.82 -0.51 10.95
CA ALA A 307 13.67 -0.13 9.83
C ALA A 307 12.85 0.43 8.66
N ALA A 308 11.74 -0.22 8.28
CA ALA A 308 10.85 0.25 7.23
C ALA A 308 10.27 1.64 7.53
N MET A 309 9.71 1.83 8.73
CA MET A 309 9.08 3.09 9.14
C MET A 309 10.09 4.24 9.21
N LEU A 310 11.34 3.96 9.57
CA LEU A 310 12.38 4.98 9.76
C LEU A 310 13.20 5.24 8.48
N SER A 311 13.36 4.28 7.57
CA SER A 311 14.09 4.43 6.31
C SER A 311 13.23 4.84 5.12
N ALA A 312 11.90 4.65 5.17
CA ALA A 312 11.00 5.02 4.09
C ALA A 312 11.13 6.51 3.74
N THR A 313 10.98 6.84 2.47
CA THR A 313 10.98 8.25 2.00
C THR A 313 9.81 9.02 2.63
N GLU A 314 10.05 10.23 3.14
CA GLU A 314 9.00 11.07 3.70
C GLU A 314 7.86 11.32 2.70
N GLY A 315 6.62 11.25 3.17
CA GLY A 315 5.44 11.40 2.32
C GLY A 315 5.10 10.17 1.47
N SER A 316 5.88 9.07 1.57
CA SER A 316 5.63 7.82 0.83
C SER A 316 4.60 6.91 1.53
N LEU A 317 4.28 5.80 0.87
CA LEU A 317 3.43 4.73 1.39
C LEU A 317 4.29 3.54 1.83
N VAL A 318 4.03 3.04 3.04
CA VAL A 318 4.59 1.78 3.56
C VAL A 318 3.46 0.76 3.63
N VAL A 319 3.63 -0.37 2.96
CA VAL A 319 2.70 -1.51 2.98
C VAL A 319 3.33 -2.62 3.79
N ILE A 320 2.67 -3.08 4.86
CA ILE A 320 3.13 -4.18 5.72
C ILE A 320 2.11 -5.30 5.64
N GLU A 321 2.53 -6.44 5.07
CA GLU A 321 1.68 -7.62 4.95
C GLU A 321 1.77 -8.45 6.23
N GLU A 322 0.62 -8.98 6.67
CA GLU A 322 0.48 -9.89 7.81
C GLU A 322 1.23 -9.42 9.08
N ILE A 323 0.94 -8.17 9.49
CA ILE A 323 1.62 -7.53 10.64
C ILE A 323 1.53 -8.34 11.94
N ASP A 324 0.52 -9.20 12.05
CA ASP A 324 0.29 -10.08 13.20
C ASP A 324 1.27 -11.25 13.30
N ASN A 325 1.99 -11.58 12.23
CA ASN A 325 2.95 -12.66 12.25
C ASN A 325 4.11 -12.37 13.23
N GLY A 326 4.21 -13.17 14.28
CA GLY A 326 5.27 -13.06 15.29
C GLY A 326 5.12 -11.91 16.29
N VAL A 327 4.02 -11.16 16.25
CA VAL A 327 3.72 -10.11 17.24
C VAL A 327 2.80 -10.66 18.33
N HIS A 328 3.26 -10.61 19.60
CA HIS A 328 2.43 -11.05 20.70
C HIS A 328 1.25 -10.10 20.93
N PRO A 329 0.01 -10.59 21.11
CA PRO A 329 -1.19 -9.74 21.24
C PRO A 329 -1.07 -8.66 22.33
N SER A 330 -0.41 -8.95 23.46
CA SER A 330 -0.23 -7.98 24.54
C SER A 330 0.59 -6.74 24.14
N ARG A 331 1.35 -6.81 23.05
CA ARG A 331 2.21 -5.71 22.54
C ARG A 331 1.68 -5.06 21.27
N ALA A 332 0.62 -5.63 20.70
CA ALA A 332 0.03 -5.15 19.46
C ALA A 332 -0.35 -3.64 19.53
N ARG A 333 -0.98 -3.21 20.60
CA ARG A 333 -1.35 -1.79 20.82
C ARG A 333 -0.13 -0.88 20.78
N HIS A 334 0.91 -1.19 21.53
CA HIS A 334 2.12 -0.38 21.58
C HIS A 334 2.80 -0.29 20.20
N LEU A 335 2.92 -1.42 19.49
CA LEU A 335 3.47 -1.44 18.14
C LEU A 335 2.67 -0.54 17.18
N LEU A 336 1.34 -0.64 17.18
CA LEU A 336 0.47 0.15 16.32
C LEU A 336 0.51 1.64 16.64
N GLU A 337 0.60 2.01 17.93
CA GLU A 337 0.79 3.40 18.37
C GLU A 337 2.13 3.96 17.89
N GLN A 338 3.22 3.19 17.97
CA GLN A 338 4.52 3.60 17.43
C GLN A 338 4.50 3.79 15.90
N ILE A 339 3.90 2.86 15.17
CA ILE A 339 3.70 2.98 13.73
C ILE A 339 2.95 4.27 13.40
N GLN A 340 1.83 4.53 14.09
CA GLN A 340 1.00 5.71 13.86
C GLN A 340 1.76 7.01 14.20
N ALA A 341 2.50 7.03 15.32
CA ALA A 341 3.29 8.19 15.73
C ALA A 341 4.37 8.56 14.70
N ILE A 342 5.11 7.56 14.19
CA ILE A 342 6.13 7.78 13.16
C ILE A 342 5.48 8.15 11.82
N ALA A 343 4.38 7.50 11.44
CA ALA A 343 3.66 7.83 10.22
C ALA A 343 3.25 9.32 10.21
N ARG A 344 2.70 9.82 11.32
CA ARG A 344 2.35 11.24 11.47
C ARG A 344 3.57 12.16 11.39
N ARG A 345 4.64 11.84 12.13
CA ARG A 345 5.86 12.65 12.19
C ARG A 345 6.55 12.78 10.84
N ARG A 346 6.58 11.70 10.05
CA ARG A 346 7.25 11.62 8.74
C ARG A 346 6.29 11.78 7.56
N SER A 347 5.05 12.15 7.84
CA SER A 347 4.01 12.29 6.82
C SER A 347 3.83 11.04 5.95
N LEU A 348 4.11 9.85 6.51
CA LEU A 348 3.91 8.57 5.79
C LEU A 348 2.42 8.21 5.76
N ARG A 349 2.04 7.43 4.76
CA ARG A 349 0.84 6.62 4.81
C ARG A 349 1.23 5.17 5.04
N VAL A 350 0.42 4.47 5.82
CA VAL A 350 0.69 3.07 6.16
C VAL A 350 -0.53 2.24 5.83
N LEU A 351 -0.31 1.17 5.06
CA LEU A 351 -1.29 0.14 4.78
C LEU A 351 -0.85 -1.15 5.45
N LEU A 352 -1.60 -1.59 6.44
CA LEU A 352 -1.36 -2.87 7.13
C LEU A 352 -2.37 -3.90 6.65
N SER A 353 -1.96 -5.16 6.49
CA SER A 353 -2.91 -6.26 6.38
C SER A 353 -2.82 -7.17 7.61
N THR A 354 -3.97 -7.64 8.08
CA THR A 354 -4.08 -8.62 9.16
C THR A 354 -5.36 -9.44 9.05
N HIS A 355 -5.34 -10.62 9.63
CA HIS A 355 -6.52 -11.45 9.83
C HIS A 355 -6.72 -11.79 11.33
N ASN A 356 -5.90 -11.24 12.22
CA ASN A 356 -5.89 -11.54 13.65
C ASN A 356 -6.83 -10.59 14.43
N PRO A 357 -7.89 -11.10 15.09
CA PRO A 357 -8.81 -10.30 15.87
C PRO A 357 -8.15 -9.51 17.00
N ALA A 358 -7.12 -10.06 17.63
CA ALA A 358 -6.41 -9.38 18.71
C ALA A 358 -5.66 -8.13 18.22
N MET A 359 -5.15 -8.14 16.98
CA MET A 359 -4.58 -6.93 16.36
C MET A 359 -5.66 -5.86 16.13
N LEU A 360 -6.88 -6.27 15.77
CA LEU A 360 -7.98 -5.34 15.55
C LEU A 360 -8.46 -4.69 16.85
N ASP A 361 -8.49 -5.44 17.95
CA ASP A 361 -8.83 -4.92 19.27
C ASP A 361 -7.72 -4.03 19.87
N ALA A 362 -6.52 -4.14 19.34
CA ALA A 362 -5.38 -3.32 19.72
C ALA A 362 -5.26 -2.01 18.91
N LEU A 363 -6.10 -1.81 17.88
CA LEU A 363 -6.04 -0.59 17.07
C LEU A 363 -6.28 0.66 17.91
N PRO A 364 -5.52 1.74 17.66
CA PRO A 364 -5.88 3.06 18.19
C PRO A 364 -7.27 3.49 17.69
N ASP A 365 -8.10 4.06 18.55
CA ASP A 365 -9.47 4.45 18.22
C ASP A 365 -9.54 5.35 16.98
N SER A 366 -8.56 6.22 16.80
CA SER A 366 -8.45 7.10 15.64
C SER A 366 -8.18 6.38 14.30
N ALA A 367 -7.78 5.11 14.33
CA ALA A 367 -7.52 4.30 13.14
C ALA A 367 -8.72 3.40 12.76
N VAL A 368 -9.67 3.20 13.68
CA VAL A 368 -10.84 2.32 13.45
C VAL A 368 -11.70 2.77 12.25
N PRO A 369 -11.99 4.08 12.04
CA PRO A 369 -12.71 4.55 10.86
C PRO A 369 -12.01 4.23 9.53
N ASP A 370 -10.67 4.17 9.53
CA ASP A 370 -9.82 3.91 8.36
C ASP A 370 -9.61 2.41 8.06
N VAL A 371 -10.26 1.52 8.84
CA VAL A 371 -10.24 0.08 8.56
C VAL A 371 -11.03 -0.21 7.30
N VAL A 372 -10.43 -0.99 6.39
CA VAL A 372 -11.03 -1.42 5.13
C VAL A 372 -11.33 -2.92 5.20
N PHE A 373 -12.60 -3.26 5.12
CA PHE A 373 -13.04 -4.65 5.11
C PHE A 373 -13.09 -5.19 3.69
N CYS A 374 -12.37 -6.28 3.46
CA CYS A 374 -12.32 -7.01 2.18
C CYS A 374 -13.19 -8.27 2.27
N TYR A 375 -14.15 -8.41 1.37
CA TYR A 375 -15.06 -9.54 1.35
C TYR A 375 -15.40 -9.99 -0.09
N ARG A 376 -15.97 -11.17 -0.21
CA ARG A 376 -16.51 -11.67 -1.49
C ARG A 376 -17.98 -11.32 -1.59
N ASP A 377 -18.36 -10.69 -2.69
CA ASP A 377 -19.75 -10.39 -3.01
C ASP A 377 -20.54 -11.70 -3.18
N PRO A 378 -21.61 -11.92 -2.41
CA PRO A 378 -22.36 -13.19 -2.48
C PRO A 378 -23.10 -13.39 -3.82
N GLY A 379 -23.35 -12.33 -4.58
CA GLY A 379 -24.09 -12.41 -5.84
C GLY A 379 -23.22 -12.86 -7.02
N ASN A 380 -21.96 -12.41 -7.10
CA ASN A 380 -21.09 -12.67 -8.24
C ASN A 380 -19.69 -13.17 -7.89
N GLY A 381 -19.39 -13.33 -6.60
CA GLY A 381 -18.10 -13.82 -6.12
C GLY A 381 -16.93 -12.85 -6.31
N SER A 382 -17.15 -11.61 -6.79
CA SER A 382 -16.08 -10.63 -6.90
C SER A 382 -15.64 -10.12 -5.52
N SER A 383 -14.37 -9.73 -5.39
CA SER A 383 -13.88 -9.08 -4.18
C SER A 383 -14.38 -7.63 -4.10
N ARG A 384 -14.72 -7.21 -2.89
CA ARG A 384 -15.17 -5.85 -2.58
C ARG A 384 -14.33 -5.29 -1.44
N LEU A 385 -14.11 -4.00 -1.47
CA LEU A 385 -13.49 -3.22 -0.41
C LEU A 385 -14.51 -2.20 0.10
N VAL A 386 -14.66 -2.11 1.41
CA VAL A 386 -15.50 -1.09 2.05
C VAL A 386 -14.76 -0.54 3.27
N ARG A 387 -14.63 0.78 3.33
CA ARG A 387 -14.12 1.47 4.52
C ARG A 387 -15.21 1.42 5.59
N LEU A 388 -14.86 1.09 6.83
CA LEU A 388 -15.86 0.91 7.89
C LEU A 388 -16.70 2.17 8.12
N GLU A 389 -16.08 3.35 8.08
CA GLU A 389 -16.79 4.64 8.19
C GLU A 389 -17.85 4.85 7.10
N GLU A 390 -17.68 4.24 5.93
CA GLU A 390 -18.62 4.33 4.79
C GLU A 390 -19.75 3.31 4.88
N VAL A 391 -19.70 2.38 5.85
CA VAL A 391 -20.76 1.38 6.05
C VAL A 391 -21.99 2.06 6.60
N PRO A 392 -23.19 1.84 6.01
CA PRO A 392 -24.44 2.37 6.54
C PRO A 392 -24.63 1.97 8.00
N ASP A 393 -25.02 2.94 8.85
CA ASP A 393 -25.22 2.72 10.30
C ASP A 393 -23.95 2.24 11.04
N TYR A 394 -22.75 2.64 10.59
CA TYR A 394 -21.46 2.35 11.22
C TYR A 394 -21.44 2.53 12.75
N PRO A 395 -22.02 3.59 13.36
CA PRO A 395 -22.05 3.73 14.80
C PRO A 395 -22.81 2.58 15.50
N GLU A 396 -23.88 2.07 14.88
CA GLU A 396 -24.63 0.92 15.40
C GLU A 396 -23.81 -0.37 15.34
N LEU A 397 -23.01 -0.55 14.30
CA LEU A 397 -22.09 -1.67 14.17
C LEU A 397 -21.06 -1.68 15.31
N ILE A 398 -20.37 -0.55 15.53
CA ILE A 398 -19.32 -0.42 16.55
C ILE A 398 -19.88 -0.52 17.97
N ALA A 399 -21.11 -0.09 18.20
CA ALA A 399 -21.77 -0.24 19.50
C ALA A 399 -22.04 -1.70 19.92
N GLN A 400 -21.96 -2.67 18.98
CA GLN A 400 -22.20 -4.08 19.25
C GLN A 400 -20.98 -4.81 19.85
N GLY A 401 -19.80 -4.21 19.87
CA GLY A 401 -18.61 -4.80 20.47
C GLY A 401 -17.30 -4.33 19.85
N THR A 402 -16.21 -4.88 20.31
CA THR A 402 -14.88 -4.62 19.76
C THR A 402 -14.75 -5.15 18.34
N LEU A 403 -13.86 -4.57 17.55
CA LEU A 403 -13.72 -4.92 16.12
C LEU A 403 -13.29 -6.39 15.92
N GLY A 404 -12.40 -6.91 16.77
CA GLY A 404 -12.01 -8.32 16.76
C GLY A 404 -13.16 -9.26 17.10
N HIS A 405 -14.02 -8.88 18.06
CA HIS A 405 -15.25 -9.62 18.36
C HIS A 405 -16.23 -9.59 17.19
N LEU A 406 -16.46 -8.43 16.59
CA LEU A 406 -17.35 -8.29 15.42
C LEU A 406 -16.88 -9.15 14.23
N MET A 407 -15.55 -9.26 14.06
CA MET A 407 -14.98 -10.10 13.01
C MET A 407 -15.14 -11.60 13.33
N THR A 408 -14.83 -12.05 14.55
CA THR A 408 -14.89 -13.47 14.95
C THR A 408 -16.31 -14.01 15.03
N SER A 409 -17.27 -13.20 15.47
CA SER A 409 -18.68 -13.55 15.52
C SER A 409 -19.37 -13.57 14.15
N GLY A 410 -18.68 -13.13 13.09
CA GLY A 410 -19.25 -12.93 11.75
C GLY A 410 -20.26 -11.77 11.69
N THR A 411 -20.37 -10.96 12.74
CA THR A 411 -21.28 -9.82 12.79
C THR A 411 -20.90 -8.76 11.78
N LEU A 412 -19.61 -8.44 11.66
CA LEU A 412 -19.10 -7.49 10.67
C LEU A 412 -19.45 -7.94 9.24
N GLU A 413 -19.22 -9.21 8.93
CA GLU A 413 -19.51 -9.74 7.59
C GLU A 413 -21.00 -9.72 7.27
N ARG A 414 -21.86 -10.14 8.20
CA ARG A 414 -23.32 -10.08 8.04
C ARG A 414 -23.81 -8.64 7.90
N PHE A 415 -23.25 -7.73 8.69
CA PHE A 415 -23.63 -6.32 8.64
C PHE A 415 -23.30 -5.72 7.27
N VAL A 416 -22.07 -5.91 6.77
CA VAL A 416 -21.64 -5.37 5.48
C VAL A 416 -22.40 -6.00 4.30
N LYS A 417 -22.64 -7.33 4.34
CA LYS A 417 -23.27 -8.05 3.22
C LYS A 417 -24.79 -7.97 3.19
N GLN A 418 -25.44 -7.85 4.34
CA GLN A 418 -26.89 -8.09 4.48
C GLN A 418 -27.63 -6.96 5.20
N HIS A 419 -26.92 -5.96 5.73
CA HIS A 419 -27.58 -4.89 6.49
C HIS A 419 -28.45 -4.02 5.57
N PRO A 420 -29.78 -3.92 5.83
CA PRO A 420 -30.71 -3.28 4.91
C PRO A 420 -30.62 -1.74 4.87
N GLY A 421 -29.69 -1.13 5.60
CA GLY A 421 -29.58 0.32 5.73
C GLY A 421 -30.77 0.97 6.44
N SER A 422 -30.61 2.17 6.98
CA SER A 422 -31.66 2.86 7.75
C SER A 422 -32.95 3.14 6.95
N LYS A 423 -32.81 3.46 5.67
CA LYS A 423 -33.97 3.71 4.78
C LYS A 423 -34.81 2.46 4.55
N GLU A 424 -34.17 1.34 4.29
CA GLU A 424 -34.84 0.06 4.04
C GLU A 424 -35.47 -0.50 5.33
N ARG A 425 -34.77 -0.37 6.48
CA ARG A 425 -35.33 -0.72 7.80
C ARG A 425 -36.58 0.10 8.12
N LYS A 426 -36.53 1.43 7.88
CA LYS A 426 -37.68 2.31 8.07
C LYS A 426 -38.85 1.91 7.18
N LYS A 427 -38.58 1.57 5.92
CA LYS A 427 -39.60 1.08 4.97
C LYS A 427 -40.21 -0.24 5.44
N ARG A 428 -39.40 -1.21 5.89
CA ARG A 428 -39.86 -2.49 6.45
C ARG A 428 -40.67 -2.31 7.73
N ALA A 429 -40.22 -1.42 8.63
CA ALA A 429 -40.94 -1.10 9.86
C ALA A 429 -42.29 -0.44 9.58
N LEU A 430 -42.38 0.48 8.63
CA LEU A 430 -43.62 1.10 8.20
C LEU A 430 -44.57 0.07 7.57
N ALA A 431 -44.06 -0.78 6.67
CA ALA A 431 -44.86 -1.84 6.06
C ALA A 431 -45.38 -2.86 7.12
N TRP A 432 -44.54 -3.21 8.11
CA TRP A 432 -44.99 -4.06 9.22
C TRP A 432 -46.07 -3.37 10.09
N LEU A 433 -45.93 -2.09 10.40
CA LEU A 433 -46.96 -1.32 11.11
C LEU A 433 -48.27 -1.22 10.34
N GLU A 434 -48.22 -1.09 9.02
CA GLU A 434 -49.39 -1.10 8.14
C GLU A 434 -50.09 -2.45 8.16
N GLN A 435 -49.32 -3.56 8.09
CA GLN A 435 -49.88 -4.92 8.23
C GLN A 435 -50.55 -5.15 9.59
N MET A 436 -49.93 -4.68 10.67
CA MET A 436 -50.52 -4.79 12.03
C MET A 436 -51.78 -3.95 12.18
N ARG A 437 -51.87 -2.79 11.51
CA ARG A 437 -53.08 -1.95 11.49
C ARG A 437 -54.17 -2.50 10.60
N GLY A 438 -53.81 -3.19 9.51
CA GLY A 438 -54.79 -3.83 8.61
C GLY A 438 -55.30 -5.19 9.07
N GLY A 439 -54.59 -5.88 10.00
CA GLY A 439 -54.99 -7.18 10.55
C GLY A 439 -55.84 -7.13 11.83
N GLY A 440 -56.28 -5.94 12.25
CA GLY A 440 -57.11 -5.74 13.45
C GLY A 440 -58.57 -5.44 13.15
N ALA A 441 -59.06 -5.77 11.94
CA ALA A 441 -60.45 -5.63 11.55
C ALA A 441 -60.97 -6.98 11.01
N GLU A 442 -61.16 -7.97 11.91
CA GLU A 442 -62.09 -9.09 11.81
C GLU A 442 -62.61 -9.43 13.20
#